data_1fea228089e9fc47250d569de0a891f4
#
_entry.id   1fea228089e9fc47250d569de0a891f4
#
_cell.length_a   1.000
_cell.length_b   1.000
_cell.length_c   1.000
_cell.angle_alpha   90.00
_cell.angle_beta   90.00
_cell.angle_gamma   90.00
#
_symmetry.space_group_name_H-M   'P 1'
#
loop_
_entity.id
_entity.type
_entity.pdbx_description
1 polymer ?
#
loop_
_entity_poly.entity_id
_entity_poly.type
_entity_poly.pdbx_seq_one_letter_code
_entity_poly.pdbx_strand_id
1 'polypeptide(L)'
;MQLSRLCCFGFPCVFPFWGAEIMRHVDVINYNDTVPFVMPLTGGRVIKVYDGDTITIASKLPFPDSPMYRFSVRLNGIDCAEIKGKSVEEIACAKEARDAITTMIYQKDVTLKNVANEKYGRVLADVYLGDLHLNQWLIDQRFAVAYDGGTKKAPESWARYRLTGEIHF
;
A
#
# COMPACT_ATOMS: atom_id res chain seq x y z
N MET A 1 41.09 -39.77 -49.24
CA MET A 1 40.25 -40.80 -48.58
C MET A 1 39.15 -40.04 -47.86
N GLN A 2 38.11 -39.93 -48.44
CA GLN A 2 36.76 -40.21 -48.56
C GLN A 2 36.19 -40.97 -47.33
N LEU A 3 35.16 -40.38 -46.73
CA LEU A 3 33.96 -41.04 -46.13
C LEU A 3 33.30 -39.98 -45.23
N SER A 4 32.20 -39.67 -45.38
CA SER A 4 30.88 -39.94 -45.95
C SER A 4 29.82 -39.42 -45.01
N ARG A 5 29.02 -38.57 -45.56
CA ARG A 5 27.68 -38.16 -45.23
C ARG A 5 26.89 -39.12 -44.32
N LEU A 6 26.19 -38.53 -43.36
CA LEU A 6 24.81 -38.92 -43.08
C LEU A 6 24.00 -37.65 -42.76
N CYS A 7 23.23 -37.25 -43.72
CA CYS A 7 22.04 -36.39 -43.53
C CYS A 7 20.92 -37.21 -42.91
N CYS A 8 20.31 -36.74 -41.86
CA CYS A 8 18.98 -37.13 -41.49
C CYS A 8 18.11 -35.95 -41.13
N PHE A 9 17.08 -35.80 -41.96
CA PHE A 9 15.85 -35.07 -41.78
C PHE A 9 15.93 -33.51 -41.65
N GLY A 10 15.69 -32.93 -42.82
CA GLY A 10 15.35 -31.50 -42.97
C GLY A 10 14.04 -31.16 -42.34
N PHE A 11 14.12 -30.39 -41.28
CA PHE A 11 13.11 -29.41 -40.95
C PHE A 11 13.86 -28.07 -40.89
N PRO A 12 13.40 -27.05 -41.64
CA PRO A 12 13.91 -25.72 -41.42
C PRO A 12 13.39 -25.27 -40.03
N CYS A 13 14.29 -25.23 -39.04
CA CYS A 13 14.03 -24.47 -37.85
C CYS A 13 13.91 -23.00 -38.26
N VAL A 14 12.73 -22.62 -38.71
CA VAL A 14 12.35 -21.22 -38.76
C VAL A 14 12.04 -20.80 -37.32
N PHE A 15 13.09 -20.53 -36.55
CA PHE A 15 12.90 -19.68 -35.39
C PHE A 15 12.48 -18.31 -35.96
N PRO A 16 11.26 -17.82 -35.64
CA PRO A 16 10.95 -16.47 -36.00
C PRO A 16 11.91 -15.59 -35.21
N PHE A 17 12.76 -14.90 -35.94
CA PHE A 17 13.70 -13.89 -35.48
C PHE A 17 12.91 -12.66 -35.00
N TRP A 18 12.11 -12.83 -33.95
CA TRP A 18 11.28 -11.76 -33.37
C TRP A 18 11.96 -11.04 -32.22
N GLY A 19 13.22 -11.40 -31.93
CA GLY A 19 13.94 -10.80 -30.81
C GLY A 19 14.92 -9.68 -31.17
N ALA A 20 15.25 -9.47 -32.47
CA ALA A 20 16.36 -8.59 -32.85
C ALA A 20 15.95 -7.18 -33.30
N GLU A 21 14.69 -6.94 -33.58
CA GLU A 21 14.23 -5.60 -34.03
C GLU A 21 13.74 -4.68 -32.92
N ILE A 22 13.38 -5.24 -31.75
CA ILE A 22 12.89 -4.43 -30.61
C ILE A 22 14.05 -3.72 -29.87
N MET A 23 15.30 -4.10 -30.13
CA MET A 23 16.49 -3.53 -29.42
C MET A 23 17.22 -2.44 -30.20
N ARG A 24 16.73 -1.97 -31.33
CA ARG A 24 17.53 -1.09 -32.23
C ARG A 24 17.50 0.40 -31.93
N HIS A 25 16.66 0.87 -30.99
CA HIS A 25 16.70 2.24 -30.49
C HIS A 25 16.23 2.26 -29.03
N VAL A 26 17.01 1.69 -28.13
CA VAL A 26 16.90 2.13 -26.75
C VAL A 26 17.78 3.36 -26.66
N ASP A 27 17.17 4.53 -26.77
CA ASP A 27 17.83 5.77 -26.38
C ASP A 27 18.40 5.56 -24.97
N VAL A 28 19.62 6.06 -24.73
CA VAL A 28 20.23 5.93 -23.40
C VAL A 28 19.32 6.66 -22.41
N ILE A 29 18.66 5.90 -21.54
CA ILE A 29 17.82 6.46 -20.49
C ILE A 29 18.70 6.77 -19.30
N ASN A 30 18.81 8.05 -18.93
CA ASN A 30 19.54 8.49 -17.76
C ASN A 30 18.61 8.49 -16.54
N TYR A 31 19.22 8.49 -15.34
CA TYR A 31 18.47 8.53 -14.08
C TYR A 31 17.47 9.70 -14.01
N ASN A 32 17.86 10.86 -14.52
CA ASN A 32 17.02 12.06 -14.50
C ASN A 32 15.87 12.05 -15.53
N ASP A 33 15.87 11.09 -16.44
CA ASP A 33 14.78 10.88 -17.42
C ASP A 33 13.65 10.00 -16.84
N THR A 34 13.81 9.56 -15.60
CA THR A 34 12.87 8.65 -14.90
C THR A 34 12.28 9.31 -13.67
N VAL A 35 11.13 8.80 -13.25
CA VAL A 35 10.48 9.18 -11.99
C VAL A 35 10.33 7.96 -11.09
N PRO A 36 10.35 8.11 -9.76
CA PRO A 36 10.06 7.01 -8.84
C PRO A 36 8.68 6.39 -9.14
N PHE A 37 8.61 5.07 -9.15
CA PHE A 37 7.33 4.38 -9.31
C PHE A 37 6.44 4.63 -8.10
N VAL A 38 5.20 5.03 -8.35
CA VAL A 38 4.13 5.09 -7.35
C VAL A 38 3.03 4.15 -7.79
N MET A 39 2.49 3.37 -6.84
CA MET A 39 1.43 2.41 -7.14
C MET A 39 0.20 3.13 -7.72
N PRO A 40 -0.27 2.78 -8.94
CA PRO A 40 -1.39 3.45 -9.59
C PRO A 40 -2.74 2.95 -9.03
N LEU A 41 -2.98 3.21 -7.76
CA LEU A 41 -4.20 2.83 -7.05
C LEU A 41 -5.06 4.06 -6.77
N THR A 42 -6.34 3.95 -7.07
CA THR A 42 -7.34 4.98 -6.76
C THR A 42 -8.29 4.58 -5.64
N GLY A 43 -8.25 3.30 -5.21
CA GLY A 43 -9.11 2.77 -4.16
C GLY A 43 -9.27 1.26 -4.24
N GLY A 44 -10.23 0.74 -3.49
CA GLY A 44 -10.57 -0.68 -3.47
C GLY A 44 -11.46 -1.07 -2.31
N ARG A 45 -11.85 -2.35 -2.26
CA ARG A 45 -12.67 -2.90 -1.19
C ARG A 45 -11.84 -3.25 0.03
N VAL A 46 -12.21 -2.74 1.19
CA VAL A 46 -11.54 -3.09 2.45
C VAL A 46 -11.86 -4.53 2.82
N ILE A 47 -10.85 -5.38 2.90
CA ILE A 47 -10.98 -6.81 3.22
C ILE A 47 -10.38 -7.17 4.57
N LYS A 48 -9.60 -6.28 5.16
CA LYS A 48 -9.03 -6.44 6.50
C LYS A 48 -8.67 -5.08 7.09
N VAL A 49 -8.88 -4.93 8.38
CA VAL A 49 -8.32 -3.84 9.20
C VAL A 49 -7.31 -4.48 10.15
N TYR A 50 -6.05 -4.02 10.11
CA TYR A 50 -4.98 -4.57 10.95
C TYR A 50 -4.96 -3.85 12.30
N ASP A 51 -4.89 -2.52 12.26
CA ASP A 51 -4.98 -1.60 13.41
C ASP A 51 -5.67 -0.29 12.96
N GLY A 52 -5.64 0.75 13.81
CA GLY A 52 -6.35 2.00 13.52
C GLY A 52 -5.84 2.75 12.30
N ASP A 53 -4.57 2.55 11.89
CA ASP A 53 -3.95 3.28 10.78
C ASP A 53 -3.49 2.39 9.61
N THR A 54 -3.80 1.10 9.65
CA THR A 54 -3.36 0.15 8.62
C THR A 54 -4.50 -0.77 8.21
N ILE A 55 -4.88 -0.69 6.94
CA ILE A 55 -5.94 -1.49 6.33
C ILE A 55 -5.40 -2.33 5.17
N THR A 56 -6.15 -3.34 4.76
CA THR A 56 -5.88 -4.08 3.53
C THR A 56 -7.06 -3.93 2.59
N ILE A 57 -6.79 -3.50 1.38
CA ILE A 57 -7.78 -3.39 0.32
C ILE A 57 -7.56 -4.44 -0.76
N ALA A 58 -8.65 -4.86 -1.41
CA ALA A 58 -8.63 -5.62 -2.64
C ALA A 58 -8.88 -4.65 -3.81
N SER A 59 -7.99 -4.64 -4.79
CA SER A 59 -8.10 -3.77 -5.97
C SER A 59 -7.45 -4.41 -7.18
N LYS A 60 -7.87 -4.00 -8.37
CA LYS A 60 -7.20 -4.31 -9.63
C LYS A 60 -6.24 -3.18 -9.98
N LEU A 61 -5.17 -3.50 -10.70
CA LEU A 61 -4.31 -2.51 -11.32
C LEU A 61 -4.88 -2.08 -12.68
N PRO A 62 -4.53 -0.90 -13.19
CA PRO A 62 -5.11 -0.34 -14.41
C PRO A 62 -4.49 -0.93 -15.68
N PHE A 63 -4.51 -2.27 -15.82
CA PHE A 63 -4.12 -2.97 -17.06
C PHE A 63 -5.13 -4.08 -17.38
N PRO A 64 -5.26 -4.45 -18.67
CA PRO A 64 -6.15 -5.53 -19.09
C PRO A 64 -5.90 -6.82 -18.33
N ASP A 65 -6.97 -7.55 -17.99
CA ASP A 65 -6.94 -8.84 -17.29
C ASP A 65 -6.22 -8.83 -15.93
N SER A 66 -6.08 -7.65 -15.31
CA SER A 66 -5.53 -7.54 -13.97
C SER A 66 -6.30 -8.42 -12.98
N PRO A 67 -5.63 -9.34 -12.28
CA PRO A 67 -6.26 -10.04 -11.18
C PRO A 67 -6.56 -9.09 -10.02
N MET A 68 -7.35 -9.58 -9.06
CA MET A 68 -7.60 -8.88 -7.81
C MET A 68 -6.40 -9.06 -6.87
N TYR A 69 -5.72 -7.96 -6.57
CA TYR A 69 -4.57 -7.94 -5.66
C TYR A 69 -4.96 -7.48 -4.26
N ARG A 70 -4.15 -7.81 -3.28
CA ARG A 70 -4.23 -7.29 -1.91
C ARG A 70 -3.14 -6.25 -1.69
N PHE A 71 -3.55 -5.06 -1.26
CA PHE A 71 -2.62 -3.98 -0.93
C PHE A 71 -2.77 -3.61 0.54
N SER A 72 -1.64 -3.57 1.25
CA SER A 72 -1.59 -2.99 2.58
C SER A 72 -1.47 -1.48 2.45
N VAL A 73 -2.40 -0.76 3.03
CA VAL A 73 -2.48 0.71 2.99
C VAL A 73 -2.31 1.25 4.39
N ARG A 74 -1.30 2.09 4.58
CA ARG A 74 -1.13 2.90 5.79
C ARG A 74 -1.79 4.26 5.56
N LEU A 75 -2.58 4.67 6.51
CA LEU A 75 -3.22 5.99 6.49
C LEU A 75 -2.15 7.05 6.72
N ASN A 76 -2.06 8.00 5.79
CA ASN A 76 -1.05 9.06 5.79
C ASN A 76 -1.34 10.10 6.87
N GLY A 77 -0.29 10.71 7.42
CA GLY A 77 -0.39 11.86 8.33
C GLY A 77 -0.85 11.54 9.76
N ILE A 78 -1.02 10.26 10.11
CA ILE A 78 -1.50 9.86 11.43
C ILE A 78 -0.67 8.72 12.03
N ASP A 79 -0.73 8.59 13.34
CA ASP A 79 -0.24 7.45 14.11
C ASP A 79 -1.26 7.05 15.17
N CYS A 80 -1.55 5.75 15.28
CA CYS A 80 -2.47 5.17 16.26
C CYS A 80 -1.71 4.38 17.32
N ALA A 81 -2.39 4.04 18.40
CA ALA A 81 -1.90 3.04 19.33
C ALA A 81 -1.66 1.70 18.62
N GLU A 82 -0.62 0.99 19.01
CA GLU A 82 -0.18 -0.25 18.37
C GLU A 82 -0.86 -1.48 18.98
N ILE A 83 -1.40 -2.37 18.15
CA ILE A 83 -1.97 -3.68 18.61
C ILE A 83 -0.90 -4.53 19.33
N LYS A 84 0.37 -4.35 18.95
CA LYS A 84 1.52 -4.97 19.62
C LYS A 84 2.24 -3.99 20.54
N GLY A 85 1.49 -3.06 21.12
CA GLY A 85 2.00 -2.05 22.05
C GLY A 85 2.63 -2.65 23.32
N LYS A 86 3.31 -1.81 24.07
CA LYS A 86 4.07 -2.23 25.26
C LYS A 86 3.19 -2.39 26.51
N SER A 87 2.04 -1.71 26.57
CA SER A 87 1.15 -1.73 27.72
C SER A 87 -0.22 -2.33 27.38
N VAL A 88 -0.88 -2.89 28.39
CA VAL A 88 -2.26 -3.40 28.25
C VAL A 88 -3.22 -2.27 27.85
N GLU A 89 -3.00 -1.07 28.38
CA GLU A 89 -3.76 0.15 28.08
C GLU A 89 -3.63 0.52 26.59
N GLU A 90 -2.40 0.59 26.06
CA GLU A 90 -2.15 0.89 24.65
C GLU A 90 -2.83 -0.12 23.73
N ILE A 91 -2.70 -1.42 24.06
CA ILE A 91 -3.34 -2.50 23.29
C ILE A 91 -4.86 -2.37 23.32
N ALA A 92 -5.46 -1.97 24.44
CA ALA A 92 -6.89 -1.74 24.55
C ALA A 92 -7.33 -0.58 23.64
N CYS A 93 -6.65 0.56 23.71
CA CYS A 93 -6.90 1.72 22.84
C CYS A 93 -6.73 1.38 21.35
N ALA A 94 -5.71 0.60 21.01
CA ALA A 94 -5.48 0.14 19.65
C ALA A 94 -6.62 -0.74 19.13
N LYS A 95 -7.15 -1.64 19.96
CA LYS A 95 -8.31 -2.47 19.61
C LYS A 95 -9.56 -1.63 19.42
N GLU A 96 -9.81 -0.64 20.28
CA GLU A 96 -10.94 0.27 20.14
C GLU A 96 -10.88 1.05 18.82
N ALA A 97 -9.70 1.62 18.47
CA ALA A 97 -9.50 2.31 17.21
C ALA A 97 -9.76 1.38 16.01
N ARG A 98 -9.17 0.18 16.02
CA ARG A 98 -9.38 -0.84 14.99
C ARG A 98 -10.86 -1.23 14.86
N ASP A 99 -11.54 -1.48 15.95
CA ASP A 99 -12.93 -1.96 15.95
C ASP A 99 -13.89 -0.86 15.46
N ALA A 100 -13.62 0.40 15.84
CA ALA A 100 -14.35 1.56 15.36
C ALA A 100 -14.25 1.72 13.84
N ILE A 101 -13.01 1.72 13.30
CA ILE A 101 -12.81 1.84 11.85
C ILE A 101 -13.30 0.59 11.11
N THR A 102 -13.17 -0.61 11.68
CA THR A 102 -13.69 -1.86 11.10
C THR A 102 -15.19 -1.78 10.88
N THR A 103 -15.93 -1.36 11.90
CA THR A 103 -17.40 -1.20 11.82
C THR A 103 -17.79 -0.25 10.69
N MET A 104 -16.98 0.77 10.46
CA MET A 104 -17.26 1.80 9.47
C MET A 104 -16.95 1.34 8.04
N ILE A 105 -15.80 0.69 7.80
CA ILE A 105 -15.27 0.50 6.43
C ILE A 105 -15.17 -0.96 5.96
N TYR A 106 -15.30 -1.95 6.85
CA TYR A 106 -15.14 -3.35 6.45
C TYR A 106 -16.14 -3.73 5.35
N GLN A 107 -15.62 -4.37 4.28
CA GLN A 107 -16.39 -4.74 3.07
C GLN A 107 -17.02 -3.55 2.32
N LYS A 108 -16.54 -2.33 2.55
CA LYS A 108 -16.92 -1.16 1.76
C LYS A 108 -15.78 -0.75 0.82
N ASP A 109 -16.15 -0.05 -0.24
CA ASP A 109 -15.18 0.52 -1.17
C ASP A 109 -14.70 1.87 -0.62
N VAL A 110 -13.39 2.06 -0.63
CA VAL A 110 -12.74 3.31 -0.23
C VAL A 110 -11.96 3.90 -1.40
N THR A 111 -11.85 5.23 -1.41
CA THR A 111 -11.05 5.98 -2.36
C THR A 111 -9.73 6.36 -1.72
N LEU A 112 -8.64 6.26 -2.48
CA LEU A 112 -7.30 6.68 -2.07
C LEU A 112 -6.92 7.97 -2.79
N LYS A 113 -6.39 8.94 -2.04
CA LYS A 113 -5.78 10.17 -2.57
C LYS A 113 -4.35 10.31 -2.05
N ASN A 114 -3.54 11.15 -2.70
CA ASN A 114 -2.15 11.41 -2.30
C ASN A 114 -1.34 10.13 -2.09
N VAL A 115 -1.53 9.16 -3.01
CA VAL A 115 -0.88 7.84 -2.94
C VAL A 115 0.63 7.99 -3.05
N ALA A 116 1.35 7.35 -2.14
CA ALA A 116 2.81 7.29 -2.13
C ALA A 116 3.28 5.90 -1.71
N ASN A 117 4.57 5.64 -1.85
CA ASN A 117 5.18 4.41 -1.36
C ASN A 117 5.75 4.64 0.04
N GLU A 118 5.39 3.78 0.97
CA GLU A 118 5.99 3.77 2.30
C GLU A 118 7.23 2.85 2.31
N LYS A 119 8.21 3.18 3.15
CA LYS A 119 9.53 2.51 3.20
C LYS A 119 9.50 0.99 3.43
N TYR A 120 8.40 0.47 3.96
CA TYR A 120 8.22 -0.97 4.19
C TYR A 120 7.37 -1.68 3.13
N GLY A 121 7.14 -1.02 1.97
CA GLY A 121 6.40 -1.59 0.86
C GLY A 121 4.87 -1.51 1.00
N ARG A 122 4.36 -0.77 1.98
CA ARG A 122 2.94 -0.43 2.06
C ARG A 122 2.62 0.75 1.15
N VAL A 123 1.37 0.85 0.75
CA VAL A 123 0.85 2.06 0.11
C VAL A 123 0.55 3.08 1.20
N LEU A 124 1.07 4.29 1.08
CA LEU A 124 0.74 5.42 1.95
C LEU A 124 -0.33 6.25 1.25
N ALA A 125 -1.44 6.55 1.91
CA ALA A 125 -2.53 7.30 1.27
C ALA A 125 -3.45 8.00 2.26
N ASP A 126 -4.13 9.04 1.77
CA ASP A 126 -5.32 9.58 2.40
C ASP A 126 -6.52 8.73 1.96
N VAL A 127 -7.26 8.19 2.93
CA VAL A 127 -8.36 7.23 2.71
C VAL A 127 -9.69 7.90 2.93
N TYR A 128 -10.61 7.69 1.98
CA TYR A 128 -11.95 8.27 2.00
C TYR A 128 -13.04 7.21 1.89
N LEU A 129 -14.07 7.35 2.72
CA LEU A 129 -15.34 6.63 2.58
C LEU A 129 -16.40 7.64 2.10
N GLY A 130 -16.69 7.64 0.80
CA GLY A 130 -17.45 8.74 0.19
C GLY A 130 -16.70 10.06 0.40
N ASP A 131 -17.35 11.04 1.03
CA ASP A 131 -16.76 12.35 1.34
C ASP A 131 -16.02 12.38 2.68
N LEU A 132 -16.13 11.34 3.49
CA LEU A 132 -15.51 11.27 4.81
C LEU A 132 -14.02 10.96 4.68
N HIS A 133 -13.16 11.88 5.11
CA HIS A 133 -11.72 11.68 5.24
C HIS A 133 -11.40 10.89 6.51
N LEU A 134 -11.09 9.61 6.38
CA LEU A 134 -10.92 8.70 7.51
C LEU A 134 -9.72 9.04 8.39
N ASN A 135 -8.63 9.51 7.78
CA ASN A 135 -7.43 9.91 8.51
C ASN A 135 -7.75 11.05 9.50
N GLN A 136 -8.47 12.09 9.03
CA GLN A 136 -8.88 13.20 9.90
C GLN A 136 -9.91 12.75 10.93
N TRP A 137 -10.87 11.93 10.52
CA TRP A 137 -11.87 11.39 11.44
C TRP A 137 -11.24 10.66 12.64
N LEU A 138 -10.19 9.87 12.41
CA LEU A 138 -9.47 9.17 13.49
C LEU A 138 -8.81 10.14 14.47
N ILE A 139 -8.27 11.27 13.98
CA ILE A 139 -7.74 12.35 14.85
C ILE A 139 -8.88 13.00 15.64
N ASP A 140 -9.96 13.39 14.97
CA ASP A 140 -11.12 14.07 15.59
C ASP A 140 -11.78 13.19 16.67
N GLN A 141 -11.79 11.89 16.46
CA GLN A 141 -12.26 10.91 17.45
C GLN A 141 -11.19 10.53 18.49
N ARG A 142 -9.99 11.14 18.45
CA ARG A 142 -8.86 10.89 19.35
C ARG A 142 -8.37 9.43 19.33
N PHE A 143 -8.55 8.73 18.22
CA PHE A 143 -7.99 7.40 17.98
C PHE A 143 -6.56 7.47 17.45
N ALA A 144 -6.20 8.61 16.86
CA ALA A 144 -4.90 8.87 16.27
C ALA A 144 -4.37 10.24 16.67
N VAL A 145 -3.06 10.40 16.58
CA VAL A 145 -2.37 11.70 16.65
C VAL A 145 -1.82 12.04 15.27
N ALA A 146 -1.59 13.34 15.02
CA ALA A 146 -0.93 13.76 13.80
C ALA A 146 0.53 13.27 13.76
N TYR A 147 0.98 12.82 12.58
CA TYR A 147 2.31 12.25 12.36
C TYR A 147 2.89 12.71 11.02
N ASP A 148 4.06 13.32 11.06
CA ASP A 148 4.74 13.90 9.89
C ASP A 148 5.69 12.94 9.15
N GLY A 149 5.77 11.68 9.57
CA GLY A 149 6.68 10.67 8.99
C GLY A 149 8.08 10.63 9.61
N GLY A 150 8.38 11.52 10.55
CA GLY A 150 9.66 11.58 11.27
C GLY A 150 9.76 10.58 12.44
N THR A 151 10.24 11.04 13.58
CA THR A 151 10.27 10.24 14.80
C THR A 151 8.86 10.13 15.39
N LYS A 152 8.39 8.90 15.66
CA LYS A 152 7.09 8.69 16.32
C LYS A 152 7.09 9.36 17.69
N LYS A 153 6.06 10.19 17.91
CA LYS A 153 5.75 10.82 19.18
C LYS A 153 4.40 10.31 19.63
N ALA A 154 4.40 9.16 20.32
CA ALA A 154 3.18 8.63 20.92
C ALA A 154 2.85 9.38 22.20
N PRO A 155 1.57 9.57 22.54
CA PRO A 155 1.18 10.07 23.86
C PRO A 155 1.71 9.17 24.98
N GLU A 156 2.13 9.75 26.10
CA GLU A 156 2.52 8.98 27.30
C GLU A 156 1.43 8.01 27.74
N SER A 157 0.16 8.39 27.61
CA SER A 157 -1.01 7.55 27.85
C SER A 157 -2.07 7.77 26.76
N TRP A 158 -2.34 6.75 25.97
CA TRP A 158 -3.40 6.75 24.96
C TRP A 158 -4.79 6.87 25.59
N ALA A 159 -5.04 6.22 26.74
CA ALA A 159 -6.33 6.33 27.42
C ALA A 159 -6.59 7.75 27.94
N ARG A 160 -5.57 8.41 28.51
CA ARG A 160 -5.69 9.82 28.92
C ARG A 160 -5.97 10.72 27.72
N TYR A 161 -5.21 10.59 26.63
CA TYR A 161 -5.46 11.33 25.40
C TYR A 161 -6.89 11.15 24.89
N ARG A 162 -7.38 9.90 24.87
CA ARG A 162 -8.75 9.59 24.47
C ARG A 162 -9.80 10.33 25.30
N LEU A 163 -9.61 10.40 26.59
CA LEU A 163 -10.56 11.05 27.52
C LEU A 163 -10.50 12.57 27.45
N THR A 164 -9.28 13.14 27.51
CA THR A 164 -9.12 14.58 27.70
C THR A 164 -8.83 15.34 26.41
N GLY A 165 -8.23 14.68 25.40
CA GLY A 165 -7.68 15.32 24.21
C GLY A 165 -6.31 15.97 24.45
N GLU A 166 -5.77 15.93 25.67
CA GLU A 166 -4.46 16.46 25.99
C GLU A 166 -3.36 15.48 25.58
N ILE A 167 -2.36 15.97 24.85
CA ILE A 167 -1.21 15.18 24.42
C ILE A 167 -0.02 15.56 25.30
N HIS A 168 0.50 14.60 26.05
CA HIS A 168 1.79 14.66 26.75
C HIS A 168 2.73 13.65 26.06
N PHE A 169 3.92 14.14 25.66
CA PHE A 169 4.94 13.33 24.97
C PHE A 169 6.13 13.07 25.89
#